data_ae3b8f64dfb289878654f754da9dfa6d
#
_entry.id   ae3b8f64dfb289878654f754da9dfa6d
#
_cell.length_a   1.000
_cell.length_b   1.000
_cell.length_c   1.000
_cell.angle_alpha   90.00
_cell.angle_beta   90.00
_cell.angle_gamma   90.00
#
_symmetry.space_group_name_H-M   'P 1'
#
loop_
_entity.id
_entity.type
_entity.pdbx_description
1 polymer ?
#
loop_
_entity_poly.entity_id
_entity_poly.type
_entity_poly.pdbx_seq_one_letter_code
_entity_poly.pdbx_strand_id
1 'polypeptide(L)'
;MKSKIKKITILGQDYLVKTGSSNNMDQVVSYVNNKMSEAINSGMDINSQQLKIAVFTCLEIAGELFEYKNLNIKELNEIEKKSQLMIKQIDEHIKK
;
A
#
# COMPACT_ATOMS: atom_id res chain seq x y z
N MET A 1 -6.10 -23.46 -8.43
CA MET A 1 -6.68 -22.21 -8.91
C MET A 1 -6.00 -21.76 -10.17
N LYS A 2 -6.80 -21.42 -11.16
CA LYS A 2 -6.22 -20.94 -12.41
C LYS A 2 -5.89 -19.45 -12.28
N SER A 3 -4.62 -19.12 -12.46
CA SER A 3 -4.23 -17.71 -12.58
C SER A 3 -4.78 -17.16 -13.88
N LYS A 4 -5.41 -16.00 -13.81
CA LYS A 4 -5.92 -15.31 -14.99
C LYS A 4 -4.86 -14.31 -15.46
N ILE A 5 -4.71 -14.22 -16.77
CA ILE A 5 -3.87 -13.19 -17.37
C ILE A 5 -4.75 -11.98 -17.62
N LYS A 6 -4.33 -10.84 -17.10
CA LYS A 6 -5.08 -9.59 -17.26
C LYS A 6 -4.23 -8.55 -17.95
N LYS A 7 -4.84 -7.85 -18.89
CA LYS A 7 -4.21 -6.72 -19.57
C LYS A 7 -4.38 -5.46 -18.73
N ILE A 8 -3.28 -4.82 -18.41
CA ILE A 8 -3.28 -3.55 -17.68
C ILE A 8 -2.59 -2.48 -18.53
N THR A 9 -2.98 -1.23 -18.33
CA THR A 9 -2.39 -0.10 -19.05
C THR A 9 -1.74 0.85 -18.03
N ILE A 10 -0.44 1.08 -18.20
CA ILE A 10 0.32 1.99 -17.33
C ILE A 10 1.16 2.88 -18.24
N LEU A 11 1.07 4.19 -18.07
CA LEU A 11 1.77 5.20 -18.90
C LEU A 11 1.50 5.00 -20.39
N GLY A 12 0.28 4.63 -20.74
CA GLY A 12 -0.12 4.42 -22.12
C GLY A 12 0.38 3.13 -22.75
N GLN A 13 1.06 2.28 -21.99
CA GLN A 13 1.55 0.99 -22.48
C GLN A 13 0.77 -0.16 -21.85
N ASP A 14 0.51 -1.17 -22.65
CA ASP A 14 -0.23 -2.35 -22.20
C ASP A 14 0.72 -3.43 -21.71
N TYR A 15 0.37 -4.05 -20.61
CA TYR A 15 1.13 -5.14 -20.01
C TYR A 15 0.19 -6.29 -19.69
N LEU A 16 0.68 -7.51 -19.90
CA LEU A 16 -0.04 -8.72 -19.50
C LEU A 16 0.54 -9.21 -18.18
N VAL A 17 -0.29 -9.26 -17.17
CA VAL A 17 0.13 -9.70 -15.84
C VAL A 17 -0.72 -10.88 -15.39
N LYS A 18 -0.08 -11.81 -14.68
CA LYS A 18 -0.81 -12.90 -14.03
C LYS A 18 -1.41 -12.37 -12.73
N THR A 19 -2.70 -12.52 -12.61
CA THR A 19 -3.40 -12.17 -11.37
C THR A 19 -3.74 -13.45 -10.63
N GLY A 20 -3.57 -13.41 -9.32
CA GLY A 20 -4.04 -14.48 -8.47
C GLY A 20 -5.56 -14.45 -8.36
N SER A 21 -6.09 -15.07 -7.31
CA SER A 21 -7.51 -15.11 -7.05
C SER A 21 -8.08 -13.77 -6.55
N SER A 22 -7.24 -12.75 -6.36
CA SER A 22 -7.71 -11.47 -5.85
C SER A 22 -8.28 -10.60 -6.98
N ASN A 23 -9.40 -9.96 -6.71
CA ASN A 23 -10.08 -9.08 -7.66
C ASN A 23 -9.62 -7.62 -7.52
N ASN A 24 -8.46 -7.40 -6.90
CA ASN A 24 -7.98 -6.05 -6.58
C ASN A 24 -7.14 -5.43 -7.69
N MET A 25 -6.91 -6.12 -8.79
CA MET A 25 -5.96 -5.64 -9.81
C MET A 25 -6.38 -4.30 -10.40
N ASP A 26 -7.67 -4.09 -10.65
CA ASP A 26 -8.14 -2.81 -11.18
C ASP A 26 -7.87 -1.66 -10.23
N GLN A 27 -8.07 -1.88 -8.94
CA GLN A 27 -7.79 -0.88 -7.91
C GLN A 27 -6.30 -0.61 -7.80
N VAL A 28 -5.48 -1.66 -7.88
CA VAL A 28 -4.03 -1.54 -7.83
C VAL A 28 -3.53 -0.71 -9.02
N VAL A 29 -4.02 -1.03 -10.22
CA VAL A 29 -3.62 -0.30 -11.43
C VAL A 29 -4.04 1.16 -11.36
N SER A 30 -5.24 1.45 -10.90
CA SER A 30 -5.70 2.83 -10.70
C SER A 30 -4.83 3.59 -9.72
N TYR A 31 -4.44 2.94 -8.64
CA TYR A 31 -3.58 3.55 -7.63
C TYR A 31 -2.20 3.88 -8.21
N VAL A 32 -1.61 2.93 -8.93
CA VAL A 32 -0.30 3.14 -9.59
C VAL A 32 -0.39 4.29 -10.60
N ASN A 33 -1.42 4.30 -11.43
CA ASN A 33 -1.61 5.36 -12.42
C ASN A 33 -1.79 6.73 -11.75
N ASN A 34 -2.51 6.81 -10.66
CA ASN A 34 -2.67 8.06 -9.91
C ASN A 34 -1.34 8.54 -9.35
N LYS A 35 -0.52 7.65 -8.81
CA LYS A 35 0.80 8.01 -8.31
C LYS A 35 1.72 8.48 -9.42
N MET A 36 1.67 7.85 -10.57
CA MET A 36 2.45 8.30 -11.74
C MET A 36 1.99 9.66 -12.23
N SER A 37 0.68 9.92 -12.21
CA SER A 37 0.13 11.23 -12.56
C SER A 37 0.65 12.32 -11.62
N GLU A 38 0.79 12.05 -10.35
CA GLU A 38 1.36 12.99 -9.38
C GLU A 38 2.80 13.36 -9.77
N ALA A 39 3.61 12.36 -10.14
CA ALA A 39 4.98 12.59 -10.58
C ALA A 39 5.02 13.46 -11.86
N ILE A 40 4.14 13.17 -12.81
CA ILE A 40 4.03 13.95 -14.05
C ILE A 40 3.63 15.39 -13.75
N ASN A 41 2.66 15.58 -12.86
CA ASN A 41 2.19 16.92 -12.48
C ASN A 41 3.24 17.72 -11.73
N SER A 42 4.22 17.05 -11.11
CA SER A 42 5.33 17.73 -10.45
C SER A 42 6.42 18.20 -11.42
N GLY A 43 6.26 17.94 -12.71
CA GLY A 43 7.14 18.45 -13.75
C GLY A 43 7.94 17.39 -14.50
N MET A 44 7.70 16.12 -14.26
CA MET A 44 8.39 15.06 -15.00
C MET A 44 7.76 14.85 -16.38
N ASP A 45 8.60 14.73 -17.40
CA ASP A 45 8.16 14.53 -18.78
C ASP A 45 7.86 13.04 -19.01
N ILE A 46 6.63 12.76 -19.41
CA ILE A 46 6.17 11.39 -19.66
C ILE A 46 6.94 10.71 -20.80
N ASN A 47 7.43 11.46 -21.78
CA ASN A 47 8.07 10.87 -22.95
C ASN A 47 9.56 10.57 -22.74
N SER A 48 10.26 11.44 -22.03
CA SER A 48 11.71 11.31 -21.86
C SER A 48 12.12 10.80 -20.49
N GLN A 49 11.21 10.77 -19.52
CA GLN A 49 11.53 10.43 -18.14
C GLN A 49 10.67 9.27 -17.59
N GLN A 50 10.26 8.37 -18.48
CA GLN A 50 9.40 7.25 -18.06
C GLN A 50 10.04 6.40 -16.95
N LEU A 51 11.33 6.11 -17.08
CA LEU A 51 12.04 5.34 -16.07
C LEU A 51 12.09 6.08 -14.73
N LYS A 52 12.35 7.38 -14.75
CA LYS A 52 12.36 8.20 -13.54
C LYS A 52 10.99 8.23 -12.89
N ILE A 53 9.94 8.36 -13.68
CA ILE A 53 8.56 8.34 -13.18
C ILE A 53 8.27 7.01 -12.51
N ALA A 54 8.66 5.90 -13.14
CA ALA A 54 8.46 4.57 -12.59
C ALA A 54 9.21 4.38 -11.27
N VAL A 55 10.49 4.78 -11.22
CA VAL A 55 11.31 4.67 -10.01
C VAL A 55 10.74 5.53 -8.89
N PHE A 56 10.38 6.78 -9.19
CA PHE A 56 9.78 7.68 -8.21
C PHE A 56 8.48 7.10 -7.66
N THR A 57 7.63 6.58 -8.52
CA THR A 57 6.37 5.96 -8.15
C THR A 57 6.60 4.75 -7.24
N CYS A 58 7.56 3.90 -7.59
CA CYS A 58 7.90 2.73 -6.76
C CYS A 58 8.36 3.16 -5.37
N LEU A 59 9.19 4.19 -5.29
CA LEU A 59 9.70 4.68 -4.00
C LEU A 59 8.57 5.25 -3.15
N GLU A 60 7.65 5.99 -3.75
CA GLU A 60 6.51 6.55 -3.03
C GLU A 60 5.59 5.46 -2.49
N ILE A 61 5.25 4.48 -3.33
CA ILE A 61 4.38 3.39 -2.93
C ILE A 61 5.04 2.54 -1.84
N ALA A 62 6.33 2.25 -1.99
CA ALA A 62 7.06 1.50 -0.99
C ALA A 62 7.15 2.28 0.33
N GLY A 63 7.37 3.59 0.26
CA GLY A 63 7.38 4.46 1.43
C GLY A 63 6.05 4.45 2.17
N GLU A 64 4.94 4.55 1.45
CA GLU A 64 3.61 4.46 2.03
C GLU A 64 3.37 3.10 2.69
N LEU A 65 3.83 2.03 2.05
CA LEU A 65 3.71 0.68 2.62
C LEU A 65 4.46 0.56 3.94
N PHE A 66 5.67 1.11 4.01
CA PHE A 66 6.44 1.09 5.25
C PHE A 66 5.78 1.93 6.34
N GLU A 67 5.26 3.10 6.00
CA GLU A 67 4.53 3.93 6.95
C GLU A 67 3.28 3.20 7.48
N TYR A 68 2.55 2.55 6.59
CA TYR A 68 1.36 1.80 6.97
C TYR A 68 1.71 0.63 7.90
N LYS A 69 2.78 -0.09 7.60
CA LYS A 69 3.25 -1.17 8.47
C LYS A 69 3.66 -0.66 9.84
N ASN A 70 4.37 0.46 9.89
CA ASN A 70 4.82 1.05 11.15
C ASN A 70 3.64 1.53 11.99
N LEU A 71 2.64 2.13 11.35
CA LEU A 71 1.41 2.54 12.03
C LEU A 71 0.67 1.34 12.61
N ASN A 72 0.54 0.28 11.84
CA ASN A 72 -0.12 -0.93 12.31
C ASN A 72 0.61 -1.54 13.51
N ILE A 73 1.93 -1.58 13.47
CA ILE A 73 2.73 -2.09 14.59
C ILE A 73 2.53 -1.23 15.82
N LYS A 74 2.53 0.09 15.66
CA LYS A 74 2.29 1.01 16.78
C LYS A 74 0.89 0.83 17.36
N GLU A 75 -0.12 0.74 16.51
CA GLU A 75 -1.49 0.55 16.94
C GLU A 75 -1.65 -0.78 17.70
N LEU A 76 -1.07 -1.86 17.18
CA LEU A 76 -1.09 -3.15 17.85
C LEU A 76 -0.41 -3.09 19.21
N ASN A 77 0.73 -2.43 19.28
CA ASN A 77 1.46 -2.28 20.55
C ASN A 77 0.66 -1.45 21.56
N GLU A 78 0.00 -0.38 21.10
CA GLU A 78 -0.84 0.43 21.96
C GLU A 78 -2.06 -0.34 22.45
N ILE A 79 -2.68 -1.13 21.60
CA ILE A 79 -3.81 -1.98 21.97
C ILE A 79 -3.38 -3.01 23.00
N GLU A 80 -2.23 -3.65 22.81
CA GLU A 80 -1.70 -4.60 23.79
C GLU A 80 -1.45 -3.95 25.13
N LYS A 81 -0.83 -2.78 25.15
CA LYS A 81 -0.56 -2.04 26.38
C LYS A 81 -1.85 -1.66 27.09
N LYS A 82 -2.84 -1.18 26.36
CA LYS A 82 -4.14 -0.84 26.93
C LYS A 82 -4.85 -2.05 27.47
N SER A 83 -4.80 -3.17 26.74
CA SER A 83 -5.40 -4.42 27.19
C SER A 83 -4.75 -4.93 28.48
N GLN A 84 -3.43 -4.89 28.56
CA GLN A 84 -2.71 -5.29 29.77
C GLN A 84 -3.05 -4.40 30.95
N LEU A 85 -3.14 -3.09 30.75
CA LEU A 85 -3.54 -2.16 31.80
C LEU A 85 -4.96 -2.42 32.28
N MET A 86 -5.89 -2.68 31.36
CA MET A 86 -7.28 -2.97 31.71
C MET A 86 -7.39 -4.26 32.51
N ILE A 87 -6.68 -5.30 32.10
CA ILE A 87 -6.66 -6.57 32.82
C ILE A 87 -6.12 -6.38 34.23
N LYS A 88 -5.04 -5.62 34.35
CA LYS A 88 -4.44 -5.35 35.66
C LYS A 88 -5.39 -4.57 36.57
N GLN A 89 -6.09 -3.58 36.04
CA GLN A 89 -7.06 -2.81 36.80
C GLN A 89 -8.24 -3.67 37.26
N ILE A 90 -8.72 -4.55 36.41
CA ILE A 90 -9.81 -5.47 36.74
C ILE A 90 -9.38 -6.43 37.86
N ASP A 91 -8.16 -6.97 37.75
CA ASP A 91 -7.61 -7.88 38.79
C ASP A 91 -7.49 -7.17 40.13
N GLU A 92 -7.02 -5.91 40.14
CA GLU A 92 -6.92 -5.12 41.34
C GLU A 92 -8.30 -4.88 41.99
N HIS A 93 -9.32 -4.64 41.15
CA HIS A 93 -10.69 -4.48 41.64
C HIS A 93 -11.28 -5.77 42.19
N ILE A 94 -10.99 -6.88 41.55
CA ILE A 94 -11.50 -8.18 41.97
C ILE A 94 -10.87 -8.61 43.28
N LYS A 95 -9.61 -8.26 43.52
CA LYS A 95 -8.89 -8.64 44.74
C LYS A 95 -9.30 -7.83 45.98
N LYS A 96 -10.11 -6.86 45.80
CA LYS A 96 -10.67 -6.10 46.91
C LYS A 96 -11.97 -6.81 47.36
#